data_0c3806eb87062261d8166fdd7a6b1428
#
_entry.id   0c3806eb87062261d8166fdd7a6b1428
#
_cell.length_a   1.000
_cell.length_b   1.000
_cell.length_c   1.000
_cell.angle_alpha   90.00
_cell.angle_beta   90.00
_cell.angle_gamma   90.00
#
_symmetry.space_group_name_H-M   'P 1'
#
loop_
_entity.id
_entity.type
_entity.pdbx_description
1 polymer ?
#
loop_
_entity_poly.entity_id
_entity_poly.type
_entity_poly.pdbx_seq_one_letter_code
_entity_poly.pdbx_strand_id
1 'polypeptide(L)'
;MFFFLVDGDRLLYYLLYYLPLNDEDEKKLLSRFTSVTRATLKGTAVIGFLQGGLAGIALWLAGIPSALFWAICMMLLSVVPGVGTAIIWLPAVIYLVVGGQYLTALLVGLFCAIVVGTIDNVLRPRLVGNDTQMHELMIFFSTLGGLLMFGFMGFVIGPIIAALFVTVWELYGCLLYTSPSPRDRG
;
A
#
# COMPACT_ATOMS: atom_id res chain seq x y z
N MET A 1 1.51 11.78 -9.37
CA MET A 1 0.25 11.01 -9.42
C MET A 1 -0.65 11.45 -10.58
N PHE A 2 -0.93 12.73 -10.74
CA PHE A 2 -1.76 13.24 -11.85
C PHE A 2 -1.20 12.87 -13.24
N PHE A 3 0.10 12.99 -13.45
CA PHE A 3 0.78 12.58 -14.69
C PHE A 3 0.68 11.08 -14.98
N PHE A 4 0.74 10.23 -13.95
CA PHE A 4 0.59 8.78 -14.11
C PHE A 4 -0.84 8.36 -14.47
N LEU A 5 -1.84 9.13 -14.02
CA LEU A 5 -3.24 8.88 -14.37
C LEU A 5 -3.61 9.40 -15.77
N VAL A 6 -2.92 10.45 -16.24
CA VAL A 6 -3.18 11.08 -17.55
C VAL A 6 -2.35 10.45 -18.67
N ASP A 7 -1.08 10.10 -18.39
CA ASP A 7 -0.16 9.54 -19.38
C ASP A 7 0.18 8.05 -19.12
N GLY A 8 -0.56 7.38 -18.24
CA GLY A 8 -0.36 5.97 -17.91
C GLY A 8 -0.39 5.07 -19.14
N ASP A 9 -1.32 5.31 -20.05
CA ASP A 9 -1.45 4.56 -21.31
C ASP A 9 -0.26 4.77 -22.25
N ARG A 10 0.29 5.99 -22.30
CA ARG A 10 1.49 6.28 -23.09
C ARG A 10 2.75 5.68 -22.50
N LEU A 11 2.92 5.74 -21.19
CA LEU A 11 4.04 5.11 -20.48
C LEU A 11 4.02 3.59 -20.64
N LEU A 12 2.85 2.97 -20.51
CA LEU A 12 2.65 1.55 -20.77
C LEU A 12 2.98 1.20 -22.22
N TYR A 13 2.53 1.99 -23.19
CA TYR A 13 2.82 1.78 -24.60
C TYR A 13 4.32 1.87 -24.91
N TYR A 14 5.04 2.85 -24.36
CA TYR A 14 6.49 2.95 -24.53
C TYR A 14 7.24 1.80 -23.83
N LEU A 15 6.80 1.39 -22.66
CA LEU A 15 7.40 0.28 -21.92
C LEU A 15 7.23 -1.05 -22.68
N LEU A 16 6.07 -1.27 -23.25
CA LEU A 16 5.74 -2.45 -24.04
C LEU A 16 6.42 -2.44 -25.43
N TYR A 17 6.58 -1.27 -26.05
CA TYR A 17 7.26 -1.13 -27.34
C TYR A 17 8.76 -1.48 -27.29
N TYR A 18 9.42 -1.24 -26.15
CA TYR A 18 10.83 -1.56 -25.95
C TYR A 18 11.08 -2.98 -25.40
N LEU A 19 10.07 -3.66 -24.92
CA LEU A 19 10.16 -5.06 -24.51
C LEU A 19 9.67 -5.96 -25.65
N PRO A 20 10.51 -6.83 -26.26
CA PRO A 20 10.09 -7.79 -27.27
C PRO A 20 9.32 -8.95 -26.59
N LEU A 21 8.09 -8.66 -26.15
CA LEU A 21 7.20 -9.62 -25.50
C LEU A 21 6.18 -10.14 -26.52
N ASN A 22 5.77 -11.40 -26.36
CA ASN A 22 4.65 -11.94 -27.08
C ASN A 22 3.33 -11.33 -26.58
N ASP A 23 2.30 -11.25 -27.42
CA ASP A 23 0.98 -10.67 -27.10
C ASP A 23 0.34 -11.29 -25.83
N GLU A 24 0.64 -12.55 -25.52
CA GLU A 24 0.15 -13.23 -24.31
C GLU A 24 0.84 -12.73 -23.05
N ASP A 25 2.14 -12.46 -23.12
CA ASP A 25 2.94 -11.99 -22.01
C ASP A 25 2.66 -10.51 -21.69
N GLU A 26 2.40 -9.72 -22.73
CA GLU A 26 1.89 -8.34 -22.62
C GLU A 26 0.58 -8.30 -21.84
N LYS A 27 -0.40 -9.12 -22.21
CA LYS A 27 -1.68 -9.22 -21.50
C LYS A 27 -1.52 -9.66 -20.05
N LYS A 28 -0.61 -10.60 -19.76
CA LYS A 28 -0.31 -11.03 -18.39
C LYS A 28 0.28 -9.89 -17.56
N LEU A 29 1.26 -9.15 -18.10
CA LEU A 29 1.86 -8.00 -17.42
C LEU A 29 0.84 -6.90 -17.14
N LEU A 30 0.02 -6.53 -18.13
CA LEU A 30 -1.05 -5.55 -17.98
C LEU A 30 -2.08 -5.97 -16.93
N SER A 31 -2.49 -7.23 -16.94
CA SER A 31 -3.45 -7.75 -15.96
C SER A 31 -2.87 -7.73 -14.54
N ARG A 32 -1.61 -8.10 -14.38
CA ARG A 32 -0.91 -8.03 -13.08
C ARG A 32 -0.75 -6.60 -12.59
N PHE A 33 -0.29 -5.70 -13.46
CA PHE A 33 -0.19 -4.27 -13.14
C PHE A 33 -1.52 -3.69 -12.65
N THR A 34 -2.60 -3.93 -13.41
CA THR A 34 -3.94 -3.44 -13.08
C THR A 34 -4.45 -4.06 -11.78
N SER A 35 -4.23 -5.36 -11.58
CA SER A 35 -4.63 -6.08 -10.36
C SER A 35 -3.93 -5.51 -9.13
N VAL A 36 -2.59 -5.37 -9.16
CA VAL A 36 -1.80 -4.85 -8.04
C VAL A 36 -2.19 -3.40 -7.73
N THR A 37 -2.31 -2.56 -8.75
CA THR A 37 -2.70 -1.15 -8.56
C THR A 37 -4.10 -1.05 -7.93
N ARG A 38 -5.06 -1.82 -8.43
CA ARG A 38 -6.42 -1.86 -7.87
C ARG A 38 -6.44 -2.37 -6.43
N ALA A 39 -5.70 -3.44 -6.14
CA ALA A 39 -5.58 -4.02 -4.81
C ALA A 39 -4.98 -3.02 -3.83
N THR A 40 -3.89 -2.35 -4.23
CA THR A 40 -3.21 -1.35 -3.39
C THR A 40 -4.12 -0.16 -3.11
N LEU A 41 -4.78 0.40 -4.12
CA LEU A 41 -5.68 1.55 -3.94
C LEU A 41 -6.90 1.18 -3.09
N LYS A 42 -7.54 0.04 -3.38
CA LYS A 42 -8.69 -0.46 -2.61
C LYS A 42 -8.29 -0.78 -1.17
N GLY A 43 -7.18 -1.48 -0.98
CA GLY A 43 -6.65 -1.82 0.35
C GLY A 43 -6.36 -0.57 1.17
N THR A 44 -5.68 0.42 0.58
CA THR A 44 -5.38 1.70 1.24
C THR A 44 -6.65 2.46 1.62
N ALA A 45 -7.65 2.51 0.74
CA ALA A 45 -8.92 3.18 1.03
C ALA A 45 -9.66 2.51 2.20
N VAL A 46 -9.74 1.18 2.22
CA VAL A 46 -10.37 0.42 3.31
C VAL A 46 -9.64 0.62 4.63
N ILE A 47 -8.31 0.52 4.63
CA ILE A 47 -7.49 0.73 5.83
C ILE A 47 -7.66 2.16 6.33
N GLY A 48 -7.61 3.15 5.45
CA GLY A 48 -7.79 4.55 5.80
C GLY A 48 -9.13 4.82 6.43
N PHE A 49 -10.19 4.24 5.89
CA PHE A 49 -11.53 4.37 6.45
C PHE A 49 -11.62 3.76 7.86
N LEU A 50 -11.06 2.57 8.06
CA LEU A 50 -11.06 1.90 9.36
C LEU A 50 -10.21 2.67 10.38
N GLN A 51 -9.00 3.07 10.03
CA GLN A 51 -8.10 3.81 10.92
C GLN A 51 -8.65 5.19 11.27
N GLY A 52 -9.06 5.96 10.25
CA GLY A 52 -9.62 7.30 10.44
C GLY A 52 -10.95 7.25 11.22
N GLY A 53 -11.80 6.25 10.95
CA GLY A 53 -13.04 6.06 11.67
C GLY A 53 -12.83 5.71 13.15
N LEU A 54 -12.01 4.69 13.44
CA LEU A 54 -11.73 4.26 14.82
C LEU A 54 -10.99 5.33 15.62
N ALA A 55 -9.96 5.94 15.04
CA ALA A 55 -9.24 7.02 15.69
C ALA A 55 -10.12 8.26 15.87
N GLY A 56 -10.97 8.58 14.87
CA GLY A 56 -11.94 9.68 14.97
C GLY A 56 -12.94 9.49 16.11
N ILE A 57 -13.46 8.26 16.28
CA ILE A 57 -14.33 7.91 17.42
C ILE A 57 -13.58 8.10 18.76
N ALA A 58 -12.33 7.64 18.84
CA ALA A 58 -11.52 7.82 20.03
C ALA A 58 -11.30 9.30 20.37
N LEU A 59 -11.00 10.15 19.39
CA LEU A 59 -10.86 11.60 19.57
C LEU A 59 -12.19 12.28 19.96
N TRP A 60 -13.30 11.81 19.40
CA TRP A 60 -14.62 12.31 19.75
C TRP A 60 -14.98 12.00 21.21
N LEU A 61 -14.75 10.76 21.66
CA LEU A 61 -14.95 10.34 23.04
C LEU A 61 -14.03 11.08 24.02
N ALA A 62 -12.83 11.46 23.56
CA ALA A 62 -11.88 12.29 24.32
C ALA A 62 -12.31 13.77 24.43
N GLY A 63 -13.40 14.19 23.77
CA GLY A 63 -13.89 15.56 23.80
C GLY A 63 -13.07 16.53 22.94
N ILE A 64 -12.29 16.06 21.99
CA ILE A 64 -11.51 16.93 21.11
C ILE A 64 -12.45 17.63 20.12
N PRO A 65 -12.39 18.98 20.01
CA PRO A 65 -13.22 19.72 19.09
C PRO A 65 -12.91 19.32 17.64
N SER A 66 -13.95 19.29 16.81
CA SER A 66 -13.83 18.93 15.39
C SER A 66 -13.24 17.53 15.12
N ALA A 67 -13.53 16.55 15.99
CA ALA A 67 -13.02 15.18 15.84
C ALA A 67 -13.31 14.57 14.47
N LEU A 68 -14.46 14.93 13.85
CA LEU A 68 -14.80 14.49 12.48
C LEU A 68 -13.80 15.02 11.43
N PHE A 69 -13.38 16.27 11.55
CA PHE A 69 -12.38 16.86 10.65
C PHE A 69 -11.05 16.09 10.77
N TRP A 70 -10.60 15.84 12.00
CA TRP A 70 -9.38 15.07 12.24
C TRP A 70 -9.47 13.63 11.79
N ALA A 71 -10.65 13.00 11.90
CA ALA A 71 -10.91 11.67 11.37
C ALA A 71 -10.73 11.62 9.85
N ILE A 72 -11.29 12.60 9.13
CA ILE A 72 -11.14 12.70 7.66
C ILE A 72 -9.66 12.95 7.29
N CYS A 73 -8.98 13.83 8.00
CA CYS A 73 -7.55 14.05 7.78
C CYS A 73 -6.73 12.78 8.02
N MET A 74 -7.01 12.00 9.08
CA MET A 74 -6.36 10.71 9.33
C MET A 74 -6.65 9.69 8.23
N MET A 75 -7.88 9.66 7.72
CA MET A 75 -8.26 8.80 6.60
C MET A 75 -7.43 9.12 5.35
N LEU A 76 -7.22 10.39 5.03
CA LEU A 76 -6.43 10.80 3.88
C LEU A 76 -4.93 10.54 4.09
N LEU A 77 -4.40 10.83 5.29
CA LEU A 77 -2.99 10.64 5.60
C LEU A 77 -2.61 9.16 5.81
N SER A 78 -3.57 8.27 6.08
CA SER A 78 -3.33 6.82 6.26
C SER A 78 -2.75 6.14 5.00
N VAL A 79 -2.74 6.86 3.87
CA VAL A 79 -2.02 6.43 2.65
C VAL A 79 -0.54 6.17 2.98
N VAL A 80 0.05 6.90 3.95
CA VAL A 80 1.42 6.65 4.43
C VAL A 80 1.39 5.65 5.59
N PRO A 81 1.92 4.42 5.39
CA PRO A 81 1.91 3.39 6.43
C PRO A 81 2.64 3.84 7.71
N GLY A 82 2.05 3.58 8.86
CA GLY A 82 2.66 3.78 10.16
C GLY A 82 2.81 5.24 10.61
N VAL A 83 3.08 6.15 9.69
CA VAL A 83 3.34 7.57 9.98
C VAL A 83 2.10 8.43 9.76
N GLY A 84 1.28 8.11 8.76
CA GLY A 84 0.19 8.98 8.32
C GLY A 84 -0.81 9.34 9.41
N THR A 85 -1.31 8.36 10.13
CA THR A 85 -2.23 8.58 11.25
C THR A 85 -1.54 9.13 12.48
N ALA A 86 -0.25 8.79 12.72
CA ALA A 86 0.52 9.25 13.87
C ALA A 86 0.73 10.77 13.87
N ILE A 87 0.85 11.38 12.68
CA ILE A 87 0.97 12.84 12.53
C ILE A 87 -0.20 13.59 13.18
N ILE A 88 -1.37 12.96 13.27
CA ILE A 88 -2.57 13.61 13.85
C ILE A 88 -2.82 13.17 15.28
N TRP A 89 -2.82 11.86 15.58
CA TRP A 89 -3.16 11.42 16.94
C TRP A 89 -2.07 11.76 17.96
N LEU A 90 -0.79 11.84 17.55
CA LEU A 90 0.31 12.24 18.44
C LEU A 90 0.13 13.69 18.97
N PRO A 91 -0.05 14.72 18.12
CA PRO A 91 -0.37 16.07 18.59
C PRO A 91 -1.68 16.13 19.39
N ALA A 92 -2.69 15.33 19.03
CA ALA A 92 -3.94 15.27 19.79
C ALA A 92 -3.72 14.75 21.23
N VAL A 93 -2.90 13.72 21.40
CA VAL A 93 -2.51 13.21 22.72
C VAL A 93 -1.73 14.27 23.50
N ILE A 94 -0.79 14.97 22.87
CA ILE A 94 -0.03 16.07 23.50
C ILE A 94 -0.98 17.18 23.96
N TYR A 95 -1.94 17.54 23.12
CA TYR A 95 -2.96 18.54 23.48
C TYR A 95 -3.75 18.15 24.74
N LEU A 96 -4.16 16.88 24.88
CA LEU A 96 -4.84 16.35 26.06
C LEU A 96 -3.95 16.38 27.30
N VAL A 97 -2.66 16.06 27.15
CA VAL A 97 -1.68 16.12 28.26
C VAL A 97 -1.53 17.56 28.74
N VAL A 98 -1.36 18.51 27.84
CA VAL A 98 -1.25 19.95 28.18
C VAL A 98 -2.53 20.48 28.84
N GLY A 99 -3.70 19.95 28.41
CA GLY A 99 -5.00 20.24 29.03
C GLY A 99 -5.22 19.59 30.41
N GLY A 100 -4.24 18.85 30.94
CA GLY A 100 -4.32 18.19 32.26
C GLY A 100 -5.15 16.90 32.26
N GLN A 101 -5.58 16.41 31.11
CA GLN A 101 -6.41 15.18 30.94
C GLN A 101 -5.51 13.95 30.74
N TYR A 102 -4.65 13.66 31.72
CA TYR A 102 -3.63 12.60 31.59
C TYR A 102 -4.21 11.22 31.35
N LEU A 103 -5.31 10.84 32.00
CA LEU A 103 -5.94 9.55 31.86
C LEU A 103 -6.52 9.38 30.42
N THR A 104 -7.23 10.41 29.94
CA THR A 104 -7.79 10.43 28.59
C THR A 104 -6.70 10.37 27.52
N ALA A 105 -5.62 11.14 27.71
CA ALA A 105 -4.45 11.14 26.84
C ALA A 105 -3.80 9.76 26.77
N LEU A 106 -3.63 9.09 27.93
CA LEU A 106 -3.08 7.74 27.98
C LEU A 106 -3.97 6.72 27.25
N LEU A 107 -5.28 6.75 27.49
CA LEU A 107 -6.23 5.83 26.87
C LEU A 107 -6.28 6.03 25.35
N VAL A 108 -6.37 7.26 24.85
CA VAL A 108 -6.37 7.57 23.42
C VAL A 108 -5.04 7.19 22.78
N GLY A 109 -3.93 7.51 23.42
CA GLY A 109 -2.59 7.16 22.91
C GLY A 109 -2.39 5.65 22.83
N LEU A 110 -2.76 4.90 23.86
CA LEU A 110 -2.66 3.44 23.90
C LEU A 110 -3.59 2.80 22.86
N PHE A 111 -4.83 3.29 22.76
CA PHE A 111 -5.79 2.81 21.76
C PHE A 111 -5.26 3.05 20.33
N CYS A 112 -4.83 4.26 20.02
CA CYS A 112 -4.29 4.57 18.69
C CYS A 112 -3.01 3.78 18.40
N ALA A 113 -2.08 3.67 19.33
CA ALA A 113 -0.84 2.92 19.11
C ALA A 113 -1.10 1.41 18.88
N ILE A 114 -1.98 0.80 19.67
CA ILE A 114 -2.27 -0.64 19.56
C ILE A 114 -3.24 -0.90 18.41
N VAL A 115 -4.43 -0.30 18.42
CA VAL A 115 -5.50 -0.66 17.47
C VAL A 115 -5.18 -0.15 16.08
N VAL A 116 -4.83 1.13 15.95
CA VAL A 116 -4.52 1.73 14.64
C VAL A 116 -3.23 1.14 14.07
N GLY A 117 -2.20 0.94 14.92
CA GLY A 117 -0.95 0.31 14.51
C GLY A 117 -1.11 -1.15 14.10
N THR A 118 -1.95 -1.93 14.81
CA THR A 118 -2.22 -3.34 14.45
C THR A 118 -2.98 -3.44 13.12
N ILE A 119 -3.94 -2.55 12.87
CA ILE A 119 -4.66 -2.51 11.60
C ILE A 119 -3.69 -2.34 10.44
N ASP A 120 -2.73 -1.42 10.55
CA ASP A 120 -1.75 -1.17 9.51
C ASP A 120 -0.86 -2.41 9.23
N ASN A 121 -0.36 -3.03 10.29
CA ASN A 121 0.56 -4.16 10.17
C ASN A 121 -0.11 -5.48 9.76
N VAL A 122 -1.41 -5.67 10.04
CA VAL A 122 -2.12 -6.93 9.76
C VAL A 122 -3.01 -6.84 8.51
N LEU A 123 -3.78 -5.75 8.37
CA LEU A 123 -4.71 -5.63 7.25
C LEU A 123 -4.00 -5.30 5.93
N ARG A 124 -2.95 -4.50 5.98
CA ARG A 124 -2.26 -4.07 4.76
C ARG A 124 -1.69 -5.24 3.96
N PRO A 125 -0.89 -6.16 4.53
CA PRO A 125 -0.41 -7.33 3.80
C PRO A 125 -1.55 -8.22 3.30
N ARG A 126 -2.59 -8.41 4.11
CA ARG A 126 -3.73 -9.24 3.74
C ARG A 126 -4.57 -8.67 2.59
N LEU A 127 -4.83 -7.36 2.59
CA LEU A 127 -5.64 -6.73 1.55
C LEU A 127 -4.89 -6.59 0.22
N VAL A 128 -3.59 -6.31 0.27
CA VAL A 128 -2.76 -6.21 -0.94
C VAL A 128 -2.30 -7.59 -1.39
N GLY A 129 -1.93 -8.48 -0.46
CA GLY A 129 -1.40 -9.82 -0.75
C GLY A 129 -2.39 -10.77 -1.41
N ASN A 130 -3.63 -10.80 -0.94
CA ASN A 130 -4.64 -11.73 -1.46
C ASN A 130 -4.99 -11.49 -2.94
N ASP A 131 -4.98 -10.24 -3.38
CA ASP A 131 -5.32 -9.91 -4.77
C ASP A 131 -4.11 -10.04 -5.72
N THR A 132 -2.88 -10.02 -5.20
CA THR A 132 -1.67 -10.04 -6.03
C THR A 132 -1.03 -11.42 -6.16
N GLN A 133 -1.51 -12.41 -5.41
CA GLN A 133 -0.90 -13.77 -5.31
C GLN A 133 0.60 -13.74 -4.95
N MET A 134 1.06 -12.66 -4.31
CA MET A 134 2.43 -12.48 -3.86
C MET A 134 2.57 -12.85 -2.38
N HIS A 135 3.76 -13.31 -1.98
CA HIS A 135 4.04 -13.59 -0.58
C HIS A 135 4.00 -12.28 0.24
N GLU A 136 3.32 -12.30 1.41
CA GLU A 136 3.12 -11.12 2.27
C GLU A 136 4.41 -10.37 2.60
N LEU A 137 5.51 -11.10 2.84
CA LEU A 137 6.83 -10.53 3.09
C LEU A 137 7.37 -9.72 1.91
N MET A 138 7.08 -10.14 0.70
CA MET A 138 7.56 -9.47 -0.52
C MET A 138 6.86 -8.12 -0.70
N ILE A 139 5.57 -8.06 -0.38
CA ILE A 139 4.79 -6.81 -0.38
C ILE A 139 5.31 -5.87 0.70
N PHE A 140 5.60 -6.39 1.89
CA PHE A 140 6.15 -5.59 2.99
C PHE A 140 7.52 -4.98 2.62
N PHE A 141 8.46 -5.79 2.13
CA PHE A 141 9.78 -5.30 1.74
C PHE A 141 9.74 -4.36 0.53
N SER A 142 8.89 -4.64 -0.46
CA SER A 142 8.73 -3.77 -1.62
C SER A 142 8.11 -2.42 -1.26
N THR A 143 7.16 -2.42 -0.33
CA THR A 143 6.55 -1.18 0.17
C THR A 143 7.56 -0.35 0.96
N LEU A 144 8.32 -1.00 1.85
CA LEU A 144 9.34 -0.33 2.65
C LEU A 144 10.48 0.20 1.77
N GLY A 145 11.00 -0.63 0.84
CA GLY A 145 12.03 -0.23 -0.12
C GLY A 145 11.56 0.88 -1.05
N GLY A 146 10.33 0.79 -1.54
CA GLY A 146 9.71 1.85 -2.34
C GLY A 146 9.61 3.16 -1.58
N LEU A 147 9.20 3.12 -0.31
CA LEU A 147 9.09 4.29 0.56
C LEU A 147 10.46 4.96 0.77
N LEU A 148 11.52 4.17 0.96
CA LEU A 148 12.88 4.69 1.14
C LEU A 148 13.47 5.31 -0.15
N MET A 149 13.17 4.73 -1.32
CA MET A 149 13.73 5.20 -2.60
C MET A 149 12.92 6.35 -3.24
N PHE A 150 11.60 6.27 -3.18
CA PHE A 150 10.68 7.16 -3.89
C PHE A 150 9.82 8.02 -2.93
N GLY A 151 10.09 7.93 -1.61
CA GLY A 151 9.29 8.63 -0.61
C GLY A 151 7.83 8.17 -0.64
N PHE A 152 6.92 9.10 -0.42
CA PHE A 152 5.47 8.84 -0.37
C PHE A 152 4.92 8.07 -1.59
N MET A 153 5.43 8.37 -2.79
CA MET A 153 5.03 7.67 -4.02
C MET A 153 5.49 6.21 -4.06
N GLY A 154 6.58 5.89 -3.37
CA GLY A 154 7.13 4.54 -3.29
C GLY A 154 6.22 3.53 -2.62
N PHE A 155 5.27 3.99 -1.81
CA PHE A 155 4.24 3.12 -1.22
C PHE A 155 3.38 2.41 -2.28
N VAL A 156 3.03 3.09 -3.36
CA VAL A 156 2.27 2.52 -4.49
C VAL A 156 3.22 1.89 -5.51
N ILE A 157 4.33 2.56 -5.81
CA ILE A 157 5.29 2.12 -6.83
C ILE A 157 6.04 0.86 -6.39
N GLY A 158 6.38 0.73 -5.10
CA GLY A 158 7.11 -0.43 -4.57
C GLY A 158 6.45 -1.77 -4.87
N PRO A 159 5.19 -2.02 -4.43
CA PRO A 159 4.48 -3.25 -4.74
C PRO A 159 4.32 -3.51 -6.25
N ILE A 160 4.12 -2.45 -7.06
CA ILE A 160 4.00 -2.58 -8.51
C ILE A 160 5.30 -3.07 -9.13
N ILE A 161 6.44 -2.47 -8.77
CA ILE A 161 7.75 -2.90 -9.27
C ILE A 161 8.04 -4.34 -8.86
N ALA A 162 7.76 -4.71 -7.60
CA ALA A 162 7.96 -6.07 -7.13
C ALA A 162 7.09 -7.08 -7.88
N ALA A 163 5.82 -6.76 -8.14
CA ALA A 163 4.91 -7.61 -8.90
C ALA A 163 5.39 -7.81 -10.34
N LEU A 164 5.83 -6.74 -10.99
CA LEU A 164 6.40 -6.80 -12.34
C LEU A 164 7.68 -7.63 -12.36
N PHE A 165 8.56 -7.45 -11.38
CA PHE A 165 9.79 -8.22 -11.25
C PHE A 165 9.52 -9.72 -11.13
N VAL A 166 8.59 -10.12 -10.24
CA VAL A 166 8.21 -11.53 -10.08
C VAL A 166 7.63 -12.09 -11.37
N THR A 167 6.73 -11.35 -12.02
CA THR A 167 6.11 -11.78 -13.28
C THR A 167 7.15 -11.99 -14.38
N VAL A 168 8.11 -11.06 -14.51
CA VAL A 168 9.21 -11.20 -15.47
C VAL A 168 10.10 -12.40 -15.11
N TRP A 169 10.37 -12.62 -13.83
CA TRP A 169 11.16 -13.79 -13.36
C TRP A 169 10.45 -15.11 -13.67
N GLU A 170 9.14 -15.19 -13.44
CA GLU A 170 8.32 -16.36 -13.79
C GLU A 170 8.33 -16.64 -15.30
N LEU A 171 8.19 -15.59 -16.12
CA LEU A 171 8.26 -15.70 -17.59
C LEU A 171 9.64 -16.19 -18.06
N TYR A 172 10.71 -15.65 -17.49
CA TYR A 172 12.08 -16.11 -17.81
C TYR A 172 12.31 -17.55 -17.36
N GLY A 173 11.82 -17.92 -16.18
CA GLY A 173 11.89 -19.30 -15.69
C GLY A 173 11.14 -20.27 -16.62
N CYS A 174 9.96 -19.90 -17.08
CA CYS A 174 9.19 -20.69 -18.02
C CYS A 174 9.89 -20.84 -19.37
N LEU A 175 10.49 -19.76 -19.91
CA LEU A 175 11.23 -19.80 -21.18
C LEU A 175 12.48 -20.69 -21.11
N LEU A 176 13.19 -20.71 -19.98
CA LEU A 176 14.39 -21.55 -19.79
C LEU A 176 14.05 -23.02 -19.59
N TYR A 177 12.88 -23.34 -18.96
CA TYR A 177 12.45 -24.72 -18.75
C TYR A 177 11.69 -25.33 -19.94
N THR A 178 11.13 -24.52 -20.83
CA THR A 178 10.42 -24.98 -22.05
C THR A 178 11.31 -25.01 -23.29
N SER A 179 12.62 -24.74 -23.17
CA SER A 179 13.54 -25.04 -24.28
C SER A 179 13.52 -26.55 -24.53
N PRO A 180 13.12 -27.03 -25.74
CA PRO A 180 13.02 -28.45 -26.04
C PRO A 180 14.37 -29.12 -25.78
N SER A 181 14.33 -30.19 -25.02
CA SER A 181 15.51 -31.03 -24.76
C SER A 181 16.16 -31.41 -26.09
N PRO A 182 17.52 -31.43 -26.20
CA PRO A 182 18.19 -31.90 -27.38
C PRO A 182 17.82 -33.34 -27.82
N ARG A 183 17.11 -34.08 -26.97
CA ARG A 183 16.63 -35.44 -27.22
C ARG A 183 15.35 -35.51 -28.04
N ASP A 184 14.61 -34.39 -28.21
CA ASP A 184 13.36 -34.40 -29.01
C ASP A 184 13.59 -34.02 -30.49
N ARG A 185 14.86 -33.95 -30.93
CA ARG A 185 15.28 -33.72 -32.32
C ARG A 185 15.81 -34.97 -33.00
N GLY A 186 15.39 -36.15 -32.57
CA GLY A 186 15.70 -37.41 -33.22
C GLY A 186 14.58 -37.95 -34.05
#